data_b5e6ebee247e305b85d48bdff17ea6b9
#
_entry.id   b5e6ebee247e305b85d48bdff17ea6b9
#
_cell.length_a   1.000
_cell.length_b   1.000
_cell.length_c   1.000
_cell.angle_alpha   90.00
_cell.angle_beta   90.00
_cell.angle_gamma   90.00
#
_symmetry.space_group_name_H-M   'P 1'
#
loop_
_entity.id
_entity.type
_entity.pdbx_description
1 polymer ?
#
loop_
_entity_poly.entity_id
_entity_poly.type
_entity_poly.pdbx_seq_one_letter_code
_entity_poly.pdbx_strand_id
1 'polypeptide(L)'
;MPGRKDIMDMDNLFSGAEQIHKLEKAETEIVRLKEEIEQLRELSSTDLETQIETLREELKSQSGVLEISIAQICPNPSQPRQTFLEKSVQSMAHSLLRDGQLQPIILIEQGEQYLLFDGERRWRGARELGWETLKSVIIPKPEALHRQALLTSLHREDLNPLDKAEAIVLEIANTTKLKSEEIVRILSAVIRRLTKQGKLTELSGVVTASQASQEELIGTLNLSESEQAIILELLALQLNPASIDANIFPMLTLLSDLKTAIREQGLKGSQAMVLQQLSAKKLEVKPKKADTLRQQATTKVIQEKLSVTQTRALVREILRAHKTSERETGSPTKSVSTVTKGVEKLSRELLAALKTSQLEDLQQLLEKKLEDIGEVLKQR
;
A
#
# COMPACT_ATOMS: atom_id res chain seq x y z
N MET A 1 8.65 -80.33 -22.35
CA MET A 1 7.81 -79.36 -23.00
C MET A 1 8.31 -77.98 -22.65
N PRO A 2 8.71 -77.18 -23.59
CA PRO A 2 9.57 -76.02 -23.38
C PRO A 2 8.78 -74.72 -23.11
N GLY A 3 9.50 -73.85 -22.46
CA GLY A 3 9.09 -72.58 -21.98
C GLY A 3 8.68 -71.54 -23.04
N ARG A 4 7.77 -70.68 -22.66
CA ARG A 4 7.45 -69.43 -23.36
C ARG A 4 8.58 -68.43 -23.11
N LYS A 5 9.25 -68.05 -24.19
CA LYS A 5 10.12 -66.88 -24.23
C LYS A 5 9.24 -65.63 -24.15
N ASP A 6 9.48 -64.82 -23.12
CA ASP A 6 9.02 -63.44 -23.07
C ASP A 6 9.68 -62.66 -24.22
N ILE A 7 8.88 -62.28 -25.19
CA ILE A 7 9.27 -61.32 -26.23
C ILE A 7 9.23 -59.98 -25.52
N MET A 8 10.39 -59.47 -25.12
CA MET A 8 10.58 -58.13 -24.60
C MET A 8 10.11 -57.16 -25.70
N ASP A 9 9.13 -56.34 -25.36
CA ASP A 9 8.48 -55.39 -26.24
C ASP A 9 9.51 -54.33 -26.66
N MET A 10 10.08 -54.53 -27.87
CA MET A 10 11.11 -53.64 -28.47
C MET A 10 10.58 -52.24 -28.70
N ASP A 11 9.27 -52.04 -28.87
CA ASP A 11 8.66 -50.75 -29.07
C ASP A 11 8.73 -49.85 -27.82
N ASN A 12 8.71 -50.43 -26.60
CA ASN A 12 8.89 -49.71 -25.34
C ASN A 12 10.32 -49.24 -25.11
N LEU A 13 11.33 -49.98 -25.62
CA LEU A 13 12.73 -49.57 -25.53
C LEU A 13 13.06 -48.42 -26.49
N PHE A 14 12.47 -48.40 -27.69
CA PHE A 14 12.67 -47.32 -28.63
C PHE A 14 11.96 -46.04 -28.24
N SER A 15 10.77 -46.10 -27.60
CA SER A 15 10.06 -44.93 -27.11
C SER A 15 10.81 -44.26 -25.96
N GLY A 16 11.44 -45.06 -25.08
CA GLY A 16 12.28 -44.55 -23.98
C GLY A 16 13.55 -43.85 -24.48
N ALA A 17 14.20 -44.44 -25.52
CA ALA A 17 15.39 -43.83 -26.11
C ALA A 17 15.08 -42.52 -26.84
N GLU A 18 13.92 -42.43 -27.50
CA GLU A 18 13.47 -41.19 -28.17
C GLU A 18 13.11 -40.09 -27.14
N GLN A 19 12.54 -40.45 -26.03
CA GLN A 19 12.26 -39.51 -24.91
C GLN A 19 13.53 -39.01 -24.24
N ILE A 20 14.51 -39.88 -24.03
CA ILE A 20 15.82 -39.51 -23.46
C ILE A 20 16.55 -38.56 -24.44
N HIS A 21 16.54 -38.84 -25.72
CA HIS A 21 17.18 -37.98 -26.74
C HIS A 21 16.47 -36.63 -26.89
N LYS A 22 15.16 -36.56 -26.70
CA LYS A 22 14.40 -35.27 -26.62
C LYS A 22 14.72 -34.49 -25.35
N LEU A 23 14.91 -35.17 -24.22
CA LEU A 23 15.34 -34.54 -22.96
C LEU A 23 16.77 -33.99 -23.07
N GLU A 24 17.71 -34.73 -23.57
CA GLU A 24 19.10 -34.27 -23.80
C GLU A 24 19.15 -33.07 -24.75
N LYS A 25 18.35 -33.08 -25.83
CA LYS A 25 18.24 -31.90 -26.72
C LYS A 25 17.62 -30.69 -26.03
N ALA A 26 16.60 -30.90 -25.22
CA ALA A 26 16.00 -29.80 -24.44
C ALA A 26 16.95 -29.26 -23.39
N GLU A 27 17.72 -30.11 -22.69
CA GLU A 27 18.72 -29.69 -21.72
C GLU A 27 19.87 -28.91 -22.39
N THR A 28 20.36 -29.34 -23.54
CA THR A 28 21.38 -28.61 -24.30
C THR A 28 20.87 -27.26 -24.78
N GLU A 29 19.61 -27.18 -25.22
CA GLU A 29 19.00 -25.91 -25.63
C GLU A 29 18.77 -24.96 -24.45
N ILE A 30 18.38 -25.49 -23.30
CA ILE A 30 18.26 -24.70 -22.06
C ILE A 30 19.61 -24.12 -21.61
N VAL A 31 20.70 -24.90 -21.69
CA VAL A 31 22.05 -24.42 -21.38
C VAL A 31 22.45 -23.31 -22.35
N ARG A 32 22.25 -23.53 -23.66
CA ARG A 32 22.52 -22.53 -24.69
C ARG A 32 21.76 -21.23 -24.49
N LEU A 33 20.45 -21.33 -24.22
CA LEU A 33 19.61 -20.15 -23.95
C LEU A 33 20.02 -19.40 -22.66
N LYS A 34 20.47 -20.13 -21.64
CA LYS A 34 21.00 -19.51 -20.42
C LYS A 34 22.29 -18.75 -20.68
N GLU A 35 23.20 -19.33 -21.49
CA GLU A 35 24.44 -18.64 -21.87
C GLU A 35 24.15 -17.41 -22.75
N GLU A 36 23.19 -17.50 -23.66
CA GLU A 36 22.77 -16.37 -24.51
C GLU A 36 22.09 -15.27 -23.69
N ILE A 37 21.26 -15.62 -22.69
CA ILE A 37 20.68 -14.66 -21.74
C ILE A 37 21.77 -13.98 -20.91
N GLU A 38 22.77 -14.72 -20.45
CA GLU A 38 23.88 -14.14 -19.66
C GLU A 38 24.75 -13.21 -20.51
N GLN A 39 25.05 -13.59 -21.75
CA GLN A 39 25.77 -12.72 -22.69
C GLN A 39 24.97 -11.46 -23.04
N LEU A 40 23.65 -11.58 -23.26
CA LEU A 40 22.79 -10.42 -23.48
C LEU A 40 22.65 -9.52 -22.25
N ARG A 41 22.69 -10.09 -21.06
CA ARG A 41 22.72 -9.33 -19.80
C ARG A 41 24.04 -8.58 -19.61
N GLU A 42 25.17 -9.23 -19.88
CA GLU A 42 26.48 -8.58 -19.80
C GLU A 42 26.64 -7.47 -20.85
N LEU A 43 26.20 -7.69 -22.09
CA LEU A 43 26.22 -6.69 -23.16
C LEU A 43 25.25 -5.52 -22.85
N SER A 44 24.06 -5.80 -22.34
CA SER A 44 23.10 -4.77 -21.95
C SER A 44 23.56 -3.96 -20.72
N SER A 45 24.21 -4.61 -19.77
CA SER A 45 24.76 -3.95 -18.58
C SER A 45 25.95 -3.05 -18.93
N THR A 46 26.89 -3.53 -19.73
CA THR A 46 28.04 -2.76 -20.20
C THR A 46 27.69 -1.60 -21.13
N ASP A 47 26.68 -1.79 -22.01
CA ASP A 47 26.21 -0.71 -22.88
C ASP A 47 25.46 0.38 -22.09
N LEU A 48 24.63 -0.02 -21.13
CA LEU A 48 23.96 0.91 -20.22
C LEU A 48 24.95 1.62 -19.28
N GLU A 49 25.93 0.92 -18.76
CA GLU A 49 27.01 1.53 -17.93
C GLU A 49 27.86 2.50 -18.74
N THR A 50 28.21 2.17 -19.97
CA THR A 50 28.94 3.06 -20.88
C THR A 50 28.10 4.23 -21.34
N GLN A 51 26.81 4.05 -21.61
CA GLN A 51 25.91 5.17 -21.89
C GLN A 51 25.70 6.09 -20.69
N ILE A 52 25.55 5.51 -19.49
CA ILE A 52 25.49 6.29 -18.24
C ILE A 52 26.81 7.02 -18.00
N GLU A 53 27.94 6.42 -18.29
CA GLU A 53 29.26 7.04 -18.10
C GLU A 53 29.53 8.12 -19.14
N THR A 54 29.20 7.90 -20.41
CA THR A 54 29.24 8.94 -21.46
C THR A 54 28.28 10.09 -21.19
N LEU A 55 27.04 9.81 -20.79
CA LEU A 55 26.11 10.86 -20.38
C LEU A 55 26.57 11.62 -19.12
N ARG A 56 27.25 10.94 -18.20
CA ARG A 56 27.90 11.59 -17.04
C ARG A 56 29.09 12.44 -17.43
N GLU A 57 29.88 12.00 -18.41
CA GLU A 57 31.03 12.77 -18.93
C GLU A 57 30.55 13.95 -19.79
N GLU A 58 29.53 13.78 -20.60
CA GLU A 58 28.89 14.89 -21.33
C GLU A 58 28.25 15.91 -20.38
N LEU A 59 27.58 15.47 -19.32
CA LEU A 59 27.09 16.34 -18.25
C LEU A 59 28.24 17.04 -17.47
N LYS A 60 29.36 16.37 -17.26
CA LYS A 60 30.57 16.99 -16.67
C LYS A 60 31.25 17.97 -17.61
N SER A 61 31.31 17.66 -18.91
CA SER A 61 31.97 18.52 -19.92
C SER A 61 31.14 19.75 -20.27
N GLN A 62 29.84 19.71 -20.12
CA GLN A 62 28.94 20.88 -20.30
C GLN A 62 28.82 21.76 -19.06
N SER A 63 29.69 21.64 -18.08
CA SER A 63 29.78 22.52 -16.89
C SER A 63 28.47 22.87 -16.20
N GLY A 64 27.55 21.89 -16.11
CA GLY A 64 26.23 22.11 -15.50
C GLY A 64 26.18 21.92 -13.98
N VAL A 65 27.28 21.55 -13.33
CA VAL A 65 27.32 21.35 -11.87
C VAL A 65 27.88 22.60 -11.20
N LEU A 66 27.05 23.29 -10.44
CA LEU A 66 27.38 24.48 -9.69
C LEU A 66 27.39 24.19 -8.19
N GLU A 67 28.20 24.89 -7.44
CA GLU A 67 28.13 24.90 -5.98
C GLU A 67 27.20 26.00 -5.53
N ILE A 68 26.03 25.61 -5.01
CA ILE A 68 25.00 26.53 -4.55
C ILE A 68 24.95 26.56 -3.03
N SER A 69 24.85 27.76 -2.45
CA SER A 69 24.70 27.93 -1.02
C SER A 69 23.44 27.28 -0.50
N ILE A 70 23.56 26.46 0.54
CA ILE A 70 22.43 25.79 1.17
C ILE A 70 21.38 26.79 1.68
N ALA A 71 21.78 27.98 2.07
CA ALA A 71 20.89 29.03 2.52
C ALA A 71 19.96 29.57 1.40
N GLN A 72 20.37 29.46 0.13
CA GLN A 72 19.57 29.87 -1.03
C GLN A 72 18.60 28.79 -1.50
N ILE A 73 18.69 27.57 -0.95
CA ILE A 73 17.86 26.44 -1.39
C ILE A 73 16.63 26.32 -0.55
N CYS A 74 15.45 26.40 -1.18
CA CYS A 74 14.15 26.22 -0.56
C CYS A 74 13.57 24.84 -0.89
N PRO A 75 13.01 24.13 0.10
CA PRO A 75 12.30 22.88 -0.17
C PRO A 75 11.06 23.13 -1.01
N ASN A 76 10.74 22.20 -1.90
CA ASN A 76 9.55 22.30 -2.73
C ASN A 76 8.31 21.78 -1.98
N PRO A 77 7.31 22.60 -1.65
CA PRO A 77 6.10 22.16 -0.95
C PRO A 77 5.29 21.12 -1.73
N SER A 78 5.44 21.10 -3.06
CA SER A 78 4.76 20.17 -3.96
C SER A 78 5.55 18.87 -4.19
N GLN A 79 6.59 18.58 -3.39
CA GLN A 79 7.31 17.33 -3.49
C GLN A 79 6.43 16.14 -3.11
N PRO A 80 6.43 15.05 -3.89
CA PRO A 80 5.68 13.84 -3.57
C PRO A 80 6.09 13.22 -2.23
N ARG A 81 7.37 13.30 -1.88
CA ARG A 81 7.87 12.82 -0.59
C ARG A 81 7.70 13.89 0.47
N GLN A 82 6.87 13.62 1.48
CA GLN A 82 6.69 14.45 2.65
C GLN A 82 7.31 13.82 3.92
N THR A 83 7.63 12.54 3.86
CA THR A 83 8.17 11.78 5.00
C THR A 83 9.69 11.71 4.96
N PHE A 84 10.34 12.32 5.94
CA PHE A 84 11.78 12.32 6.13
C PHE A 84 12.10 11.88 7.57
N LEU A 85 12.21 10.57 7.78
CA LEU A 85 12.56 10.02 9.09
C LEU A 85 13.97 10.46 9.48
N GLU A 86 14.14 10.89 10.72
CA GLU A 86 15.42 11.36 11.26
C GLU A 86 16.56 10.37 11.00
N LYS A 87 16.35 9.08 11.28
CA LYS A 87 17.34 8.03 10.98
C LYS A 87 17.74 7.96 9.51
N SER A 88 16.81 8.27 8.60
CA SER A 88 17.07 8.27 7.16
C SER A 88 17.91 9.49 6.74
N VAL A 89 17.69 10.63 7.39
CA VAL A 89 18.49 11.84 7.19
C VAL A 89 19.89 11.66 7.76
N GLN A 90 20.01 11.16 9.00
CA GLN A 90 21.27 10.83 9.64
C GLN A 90 22.11 9.84 8.84
N SER A 91 21.47 8.76 8.31
CA SER A 91 22.16 7.82 7.43
C SER A 91 22.70 8.50 6.16
N MET A 92 21.99 9.47 5.60
CA MET A 92 22.44 10.25 4.46
C MET A 92 23.58 11.19 4.87
N ALA A 93 23.49 11.85 6.02
CA ALA A 93 24.55 12.67 6.57
C ALA A 93 25.86 11.88 6.76
N HIS A 94 25.77 10.68 7.35
CA HIS A 94 26.93 9.79 7.47
C HIS A 94 27.54 9.40 6.11
N SER A 95 26.72 9.13 5.10
CA SER A 95 27.21 8.85 3.74
C SER A 95 27.92 10.08 3.13
N LEU A 96 27.31 11.26 3.27
CA LEU A 96 27.92 12.51 2.79
C LEU A 96 29.23 12.81 3.49
N LEU A 97 29.34 12.57 4.80
CA LEU A 97 30.57 12.78 5.56
C LEU A 97 31.69 11.82 5.12
N ARG A 98 31.36 10.55 4.85
CA ARG A 98 32.31 9.52 4.51
C ARG A 98 32.75 9.58 3.05
N ASP A 99 31.79 9.69 2.13
CA ASP A 99 32.01 9.51 0.70
C ASP A 99 31.95 10.83 -0.08
N GLY A 100 31.58 11.94 0.58
CA GLY A 100 31.28 13.21 -0.06
C GLY A 100 29.96 13.18 -0.83
N GLN A 101 29.68 14.25 -1.54
CA GLN A 101 28.51 14.33 -2.43
C GLN A 101 28.84 13.70 -3.78
N LEU A 102 28.43 12.46 -4.00
CA LEU A 102 28.63 11.71 -5.24
C LEU A 102 27.70 12.15 -6.37
N GLN A 103 26.48 12.55 -6.05
CA GLN A 103 25.48 12.99 -7.03
C GLN A 103 25.01 14.40 -6.71
N PRO A 104 24.93 15.31 -7.70
CA PRO A 104 24.39 16.64 -7.48
C PRO A 104 22.91 16.56 -7.12
N ILE A 105 22.41 17.59 -6.44
CA ILE A 105 20.98 17.84 -6.29
C ILE A 105 20.47 18.57 -7.53
N ILE A 106 19.15 18.51 -7.76
CA ILE A 106 18.55 19.19 -8.90
C ILE A 106 17.72 20.37 -8.37
N LEU A 107 17.96 21.53 -8.92
CA LEU A 107 17.34 22.79 -8.53
C LEU A 107 16.65 23.44 -9.71
N ILE A 108 15.64 24.26 -9.40
CA ILE A 108 14.96 25.15 -10.36
C ILE A 108 15.20 26.58 -9.90
N GLU A 109 15.65 27.45 -10.78
CA GLU A 109 15.84 28.86 -10.48
C GLU A 109 14.48 29.56 -10.23
N GLN A 110 14.41 30.32 -9.13
CA GLN A 110 13.22 31.07 -8.75
C GLN A 110 13.62 32.44 -8.17
N GLY A 111 13.99 33.35 -9.06
CA GLY A 111 14.52 34.66 -8.68
C GLY A 111 15.90 34.54 -7.99
N GLU A 112 16.02 35.03 -6.76
CA GLU A 112 17.26 34.95 -5.98
C GLU A 112 17.43 33.63 -5.20
N GLN A 113 16.46 32.74 -5.26
CA GLN A 113 16.44 31.47 -4.57
C GLN A 113 16.32 30.31 -5.55
N TYR A 114 16.60 29.10 -5.05
CA TYR A 114 16.52 27.88 -5.81
C TYR A 114 15.49 26.94 -5.17
N LEU A 115 14.53 26.50 -5.96
CA LEU A 115 13.54 25.50 -5.54
C LEU A 115 14.11 24.11 -5.73
N LEU A 116 14.10 23.30 -4.69
CA LEU A 116 14.63 21.95 -4.71
C LEU A 116 13.69 21.01 -5.50
N PHE A 117 14.17 20.52 -6.65
CA PHE A 117 13.43 19.57 -7.49
C PHE A 117 13.73 18.11 -7.13
N ASP A 118 15.00 17.75 -6.87
CA ASP A 118 15.38 16.40 -6.41
C ASP A 118 16.60 16.45 -5.48
N GLY A 119 16.67 15.51 -4.54
CA GLY A 119 17.79 15.35 -3.62
C GLY A 119 17.54 15.91 -2.21
N GLU A 120 16.28 16.02 -1.76
CA GLU A 120 15.96 16.61 -0.45
C GLU A 120 16.63 15.89 0.73
N ARG A 121 16.78 14.56 0.68
CA ARG A 121 17.54 13.84 1.73
C ARG A 121 19.00 14.28 1.80
N ARG A 122 19.64 14.55 0.65
CA ARG A 122 21.01 15.05 0.58
C ARG A 122 21.10 16.47 1.14
N TRP A 123 20.18 17.32 0.74
CA TRP A 123 20.11 18.69 1.27
C TRP A 123 19.89 18.73 2.79
N ARG A 124 18.96 17.91 3.33
CA ARG A 124 18.74 17.81 4.78
C ARG A 124 19.96 17.26 5.51
N GLY A 125 20.61 16.21 4.97
CA GLY A 125 21.83 15.63 5.54
C GLY A 125 22.99 16.62 5.54
N ALA A 126 23.18 17.38 4.47
CA ALA A 126 24.21 18.42 4.39
C ALA A 126 23.94 19.58 5.37
N ARG A 127 22.70 19.99 5.56
CA ARG A 127 22.31 20.96 6.58
C ARG A 127 22.63 20.46 8.00
N GLU A 128 22.37 19.19 8.29
CA GLU A 128 22.68 18.57 9.58
C GLU A 128 24.19 18.55 9.85
N LEU A 129 25.01 18.39 8.79
CA LEU A 129 26.48 18.46 8.85
C LEU A 129 27.04 19.88 8.91
N GLY A 130 26.21 20.91 8.74
CA GLY A 130 26.66 22.30 8.70
C GLY A 130 27.44 22.66 7.42
N TRP A 131 27.21 21.97 6.30
CA TRP A 131 27.81 22.34 5.02
C TRP A 131 27.30 23.70 4.54
N GLU A 132 28.15 24.45 3.88
CA GLU A 132 27.80 25.79 3.34
C GLU A 132 27.23 25.71 1.92
N THR A 133 27.75 24.78 1.10
CA THR A 133 27.36 24.62 -0.30
C THR A 133 27.02 23.16 -0.64
N LEU A 134 26.30 22.98 -1.74
CA LEU A 134 26.02 21.69 -2.36
C LEU A 134 26.20 21.73 -3.87
N LYS A 135 26.81 20.65 -4.40
CA LYS A 135 26.86 20.43 -5.85
C LYS A 135 25.45 20.27 -6.40
N SER A 136 25.10 21.10 -7.35
CA SER A 136 23.73 21.26 -7.86
C SER A 136 23.71 21.37 -9.36
N VAL A 137 22.66 20.88 -10.00
CA VAL A 137 22.36 21.12 -11.40
C VAL A 137 21.08 21.97 -11.45
N ILE A 138 21.12 23.06 -12.21
CA ILE A 138 19.96 23.92 -12.40
C ILE A 138 19.26 23.49 -13.68
N ILE A 139 17.96 23.22 -13.57
CA ILE A 139 17.10 22.91 -14.72
C ILE A 139 16.08 24.00 -14.94
N PRO A 140 15.61 24.20 -16.17
CA PRO A 140 14.48 25.10 -16.43
C PRO A 140 13.24 24.60 -15.72
N LYS A 141 12.37 25.53 -15.31
CA LYS A 141 11.12 25.16 -14.62
C LYS A 141 10.23 24.32 -15.55
N PRO A 142 9.91 23.07 -15.18
CA PRO A 142 9.00 22.25 -15.96
C PRO A 142 7.58 22.83 -16.00
N GLU A 143 6.88 22.67 -17.10
CA GLU A 143 5.47 23.08 -17.22
C GLU A 143 4.58 22.32 -16.21
N ALA A 144 4.81 21.04 -16.04
CA ALA A 144 4.08 20.15 -15.11
C ALA A 144 4.99 19.70 -13.97
N LEU A 145 5.43 20.63 -13.13
CA LEU A 145 6.41 20.41 -12.06
C LEU A 145 6.04 19.23 -11.13
N HIS A 146 4.79 19.22 -10.65
CA HIS A 146 4.31 18.17 -9.74
C HIS A 146 4.31 16.79 -10.42
N ARG A 147 3.82 16.72 -11.66
CA ARG A 147 3.78 15.49 -12.44
C ARG A 147 5.17 14.89 -12.67
N GLN A 148 6.14 15.70 -13.05
CA GLN A 148 7.50 15.22 -13.28
C GLN A 148 8.17 14.77 -11.98
N ALA A 149 7.98 15.50 -10.88
CA ALA A 149 8.47 15.11 -9.57
C ALA A 149 7.81 13.79 -9.09
N LEU A 150 6.50 13.63 -9.34
CA LEU A 150 5.77 12.40 -9.01
C LEU A 150 6.28 11.21 -9.83
N LEU A 151 6.40 11.33 -11.14
CA LEU A 151 6.92 10.26 -12.01
C LEU A 151 8.33 9.83 -11.58
N THR A 152 9.22 10.79 -11.34
CA THR A 152 10.58 10.51 -10.83
C THR A 152 10.57 9.72 -9.53
N SER A 153 9.66 10.08 -8.60
CA SER A 153 9.53 9.42 -7.31
C SER A 153 8.87 8.04 -7.40
N LEU A 154 7.91 7.86 -8.31
CA LEU A 154 7.24 6.57 -8.54
C LEU A 154 8.20 5.52 -9.13
N HIS A 155 9.05 5.92 -10.08
CA HIS A 155 10.05 5.04 -10.69
C HIS A 155 11.15 4.58 -9.71
N ARG A 156 11.45 5.38 -8.69
CA ARG A 156 12.44 5.02 -7.65
C ARG A 156 11.87 4.16 -6.52
N GLU A 157 10.57 3.86 -6.51
CA GLU A 157 9.87 3.14 -5.42
C GLU A 157 10.13 3.69 -4.01
N ASP A 158 10.52 4.95 -3.92
CA ASP A 158 11.03 5.59 -2.70
C ASP A 158 9.93 6.16 -1.78
N LEU A 159 8.69 6.20 -2.27
CA LEU A 159 7.58 6.80 -1.53
C LEU A 159 6.93 5.79 -0.58
N ASN A 160 6.69 6.21 0.66
CA ASN A 160 5.80 5.44 1.51
C ASN A 160 4.35 5.52 0.97
N PRO A 161 3.49 4.53 1.32
CA PRO A 161 2.13 4.47 0.76
C PRO A 161 1.26 5.71 1.04
N LEU A 162 1.49 6.44 2.14
CA LEU A 162 0.75 7.66 2.46
C LEU A 162 1.16 8.80 1.52
N ASP A 163 2.47 9.07 1.42
CA ASP A 163 2.99 10.10 0.51
C ASP A 163 2.62 9.80 -0.95
N LYS A 164 2.68 8.51 -1.33
CA LYS A 164 2.24 8.05 -2.66
C LYS A 164 0.76 8.36 -2.90
N ALA A 165 -0.10 8.09 -1.92
CA ALA A 165 -1.54 8.34 -2.03
C ALA A 165 -1.85 9.83 -2.17
N GLU A 166 -1.21 10.66 -1.34
CA GLU A 166 -1.41 12.12 -1.37
C GLU A 166 -0.90 12.74 -2.68
N ALA A 167 0.26 12.30 -3.16
CA ALA A 167 0.82 12.81 -4.41
C ALA A 167 0.00 12.40 -5.64
N ILE A 168 -0.48 11.16 -5.71
CA ILE A 168 -1.33 10.69 -6.82
C ILE A 168 -2.66 11.45 -6.82
N VAL A 169 -3.32 11.59 -5.67
CA VAL A 169 -4.60 12.28 -5.61
C VAL A 169 -4.48 13.76 -5.94
N LEU A 170 -3.36 14.40 -5.56
CA LEU A 170 -3.07 15.78 -5.90
C LEU A 170 -2.87 15.96 -7.42
N GLU A 171 -2.16 15.03 -8.07
CA GLU A 171 -1.97 15.07 -9.53
C GLU A 171 -3.29 14.93 -10.27
N ILE A 172 -4.11 13.95 -9.89
CA ILE A 172 -5.44 13.77 -10.47
C ILE A 172 -6.31 15.03 -10.23
N ALA A 173 -6.26 15.62 -9.02
CA ALA A 173 -7.00 16.85 -8.72
C ALA A 173 -6.56 18.03 -9.58
N ASN A 174 -5.25 18.18 -9.82
CA ASN A 174 -4.71 19.24 -10.68
C ASN A 174 -5.16 19.08 -12.14
N THR A 175 -5.21 17.85 -12.63
CA THR A 175 -5.60 17.55 -14.03
C THR A 175 -7.11 17.62 -14.21
N THR A 176 -7.89 17.01 -13.32
CA THR A 176 -9.35 16.87 -13.47
C THR A 176 -10.16 18.02 -12.84
N LYS A 177 -9.53 18.86 -12.01
CA LYS A 177 -10.17 19.92 -11.19
C LYS A 177 -11.19 19.39 -10.17
N LEU A 178 -11.19 18.09 -9.90
CA LEU A 178 -12.03 17.45 -8.88
C LEU A 178 -11.39 17.59 -7.50
N LYS A 179 -12.22 17.53 -6.45
CA LYS A 179 -11.72 17.50 -5.07
C LYS A 179 -11.14 16.12 -4.72
N SER A 180 -10.11 16.09 -3.90
CA SER A 180 -9.43 14.85 -3.49
C SER A 180 -10.37 13.77 -2.95
N GLU A 181 -11.37 14.16 -2.13
CA GLU A 181 -12.36 13.23 -1.55
C GLU A 181 -13.31 12.66 -2.62
N GLU A 182 -13.64 13.45 -3.65
CA GLU A 182 -14.47 13.03 -4.77
C GLU A 182 -13.74 12.00 -5.63
N ILE A 183 -12.46 12.24 -5.91
CA ILE A 183 -11.60 11.33 -6.70
C ILE A 183 -11.57 9.94 -6.07
N VAL A 184 -11.31 9.85 -4.76
CA VAL A 184 -11.27 8.57 -4.02
C VAL A 184 -12.61 7.85 -4.11
N ARG A 185 -13.70 8.58 -3.89
CA ARG A 185 -15.08 8.03 -3.92
C ARG A 185 -15.46 7.53 -5.31
N ILE A 186 -15.16 8.32 -6.35
CA ILE A 186 -15.44 7.97 -7.74
C ILE A 186 -14.66 6.73 -8.14
N LEU A 187 -13.34 6.70 -7.88
CA LEU A 187 -12.51 5.54 -8.21
C LEU A 187 -13.04 4.26 -7.54
N SER A 188 -13.32 4.29 -6.24
CA SER A 188 -13.86 3.13 -5.53
C SER A 188 -15.21 2.66 -6.09
N ALA A 189 -16.07 3.57 -6.52
CA ALA A 189 -17.35 3.23 -7.15
C ALA A 189 -17.15 2.55 -8.51
N VAL A 190 -16.25 3.09 -9.35
CA VAL A 190 -15.90 2.54 -10.66
C VAL A 190 -15.31 1.15 -10.52
N ILE A 191 -14.29 0.98 -9.68
CA ILE A 191 -13.62 -0.32 -9.49
C ILE A 191 -14.62 -1.38 -9.01
N ARG A 192 -15.51 -1.03 -8.07
CA ARG A 192 -16.56 -1.94 -7.58
C ARG A 192 -17.54 -2.32 -8.70
N ARG A 193 -17.92 -1.37 -9.56
CA ARG A 193 -18.81 -1.61 -10.70
C ARG A 193 -18.14 -2.51 -11.75
N LEU A 194 -16.90 -2.23 -12.15
CA LEU A 194 -16.14 -3.02 -13.11
C LEU A 194 -15.85 -4.44 -12.59
N THR A 195 -15.60 -4.58 -11.28
CA THR A 195 -15.45 -5.91 -10.64
C THR A 195 -16.72 -6.74 -10.79
N LYS A 196 -17.90 -6.15 -10.53
CA LYS A 196 -19.18 -6.85 -10.70
C LYS A 196 -19.48 -7.23 -12.14
N GLN A 197 -18.99 -6.45 -13.10
CA GLN A 197 -19.13 -6.70 -14.54
C GLN A 197 -18.08 -7.67 -15.12
N GLY A 198 -17.08 -8.09 -14.33
CA GLY A 198 -15.98 -8.93 -14.78
C GLY A 198 -14.95 -8.23 -15.68
N LYS A 199 -15.02 -6.89 -15.81
CA LYS A 199 -14.18 -6.07 -16.70
C LYS A 199 -12.88 -5.56 -16.07
N LEU A 200 -12.63 -5.88 -14.80
CA LEU A 200 -11.44 -5.39 -14.09
C LEU A 200 -10.13 -5.93 -14.66
N THR A 201 -10.15 -7.15 -15.18
CA THR A 201 -8.97 -7.78 -15.79
C THR A 201 -8.56 -7.07 -17.08
N GLU A 202 -9.53 -6.64 -17.90
CA GLU A 202 -9.30 -5.86 -19.11
C GLU A 202 -8.62 -4.53 -18.77
N LEU A 203 -9.12 -3.81 -17.77
CA LEU A 203 -8.52 -2.55 -17.31
C LEU A 203 -7.08 -2.76 -16.80
N SER A 204 -6.82 -3.86 -16.08
CA SER A 204 -5.48 -4.17 -15.60
C SER A 204 -4.52 -4.52 -16.72
N GLY A 205 -5.00 -5.11 -17.81
CA GLY A 205 -4.20 -5.51 -18.96
C GLY A 205 -3.67 -4.35 -19.81
N VAL A 206 -4.30 -3.18 -19.75
CA VAL A 206 -3.90 -2.01 -20.57
C VAL A 206 -3.01 -1.00 -19.85
N VAL A 207 -2.57 -1.27 -18.62
CA VAL A 207 -1.73 -0.34 -17.85
C VAL A 207 -0.44 0.03 -18.58
N THR A 208 0.16 -0.94 -19.30
CA THR A 208 1.39 -0.74 -20.08
C THR A 208 1.15 -0.60 -21.58
N ALA A 209 -0.11 -0.55 -22.01
CA ALA A 209 -0.48 -0.40 -23.41
C ALA A 209 -0.28 1.05 -23.90
N SER A 210 -0.35 1.25 -25.21
CA SER A 210 -0.33 2.58 -25.81
C SER A 210 -1.53 3.41 -25.36
N GLN A 211 -1.38 4.73 -25.37
CA GLN A 211 -2.45 5.66 -25.00
C GLN A 211 -3.71 5.41 -25.84
N ALA A 212 -3.56 5.20 -27.14
CA ALA A 212 -4.68 4.90 -28.05
C ALA A 212 -5.47 3.65 -27.62
N SER A 213 -4.76 2.58 -27.24
CA SER A 213 -5.40 1.35 -26.74
C SER A 213 -6.08 1.55 -25.39
N GLN A 214 -5.53 2.39 -24.53
CA GLN A 214 -6.14 2.74 -23.26
C GLN A 214 -7.45 3.53 -23.47
N GLU A 215 -7.44 4.53 -24.36
CA GLU A 215 -8.61 5.34 -24.70
C GLU A 215 -9.71 4.51 -25.38
N GLU A 216 -9.34 3.61 -26.28
CA GLU A 216 -10.26 2.68 -26.92
C GLU A 216 -10.99 1.79 -25.90
N LEU A 217 -10.24 1.14 -25.01
CA LEU A 217 -10.85 0.32 -23.95
C LEU A 217 -11.77 1.15 -23.06
N ILE A 218 -11.30 2.32 -22.60
CA ILE A 218 -12.07 3.23 -21.74
C ILE A 218 -13.39 3.61 -22.39
N GLY A 219 -13.41 3.87 -23.70
CA GLY A 219 -14.63 4.13 -24.47
C GLY A 219 -15.65 2.98 -24.43
N THR A 220 -15.22 1.73 -24.26
CA THR A 220 -16.12 0.57 -24.18
C THR A 220 -16.70 0.33 -22.78
N LEU A 221 -16.13 0.96 -21.73
CA LEU A 221 -16.48 0.68 -20.34
C LEU A 221 -17.71 1.45 -19.83
N ASN A 222 -18.32 2.31 -20.65
CA ASN A 222 -19.50 3.12 -20.32
C ASN A 222 -19.30 3.92 -19.01
N LEU A 223 -18.21 4.68 -18.96
CA LEU A 223 -17.83 5.55 -17.85
C LEU A 223 -18.25 7.00 -18.10
N SER A 224 -18.59 7.73 -17.03
CA SER A 224 -18.80 9.19 -17.12
C SER A 224 -17.48 9.91 -17.42
N GLU A 225 -17.54 11.16 -17.86
CA GLU A 225 -16.34 11.97 -18.16
C GLU A 225 -15.37 12.05 -16.98
N SER A 226 -15.88 12.28 -15.77
CA SER A 226 -15.05 12.31 -14.56
C SER A 226 -14.41 10.98 -14.21
N GLU A 227 -15.13 9.88 -14.44
CA GLU A 227 -14.61 8.52 -14.23
C GLU A 227 -13.51 8.18 -15.25
N GLN A 228 -13.74 8.54 -16.52
CA GLN A 228 -12.75 8.37 -17.60
C GLN A 228 -11.48 9.17 -17.31
N ALA A 229 -11.62 10.44 -16.93
CA ALA A 229 -10.49 11.31 -16.63
C ALA A 229 -9.61 10.76 -15.49
N ILE A 230 -10.22 10.25 -14.41
CA ILE A 230 -9.49 9.66 -13.29
C ILE A 230 -8.75 8.39 -13.72
N ILE A 231 -9.41 7.51 -14.47
CA ILE A 231 -8.80 6.24 -14.92
C ILE A 231 -7.66 6.51 -15.90
N LEU A 232 -7.87 7.38 -16.90
CA LEU A 232 -6.86 7.75 -17.89
C LEU A 232 -5.63 8.38 -17.22
N GLU A 233 -5.82 9.24 -16.22
CA GLU A 233 -4.71 9.84 -15.49
C GLU A 233 -3.88 8.79 -14.73
N LEU A 234 -4.54 7.82 -14.09
CA LEU A 234 -3.84 6.71 -13.44
C LEU A 234 -3.07 5.84 -14.43
N LEU A 235 -3.66 5.55 -15.59
CA LEU A 235 -3.00 4.80 -16.65
C LEU A 235 -1.81 5.57 -17.25
N ALA A 236 -1.94 6.88 -17.43
CA ALA A 236 -0.86 7.76 -17.90
C ALA A 236 0.32 7.83 -16.90
N LEU A 237 0.06 7.62 -15.60
CA LEU A 237 1.08 7.43 -14.57
C LEU A 237 1.58 5.98 -14.48
N GLN A 238 1.16 5.09 -15.38
CA GLN A 238 1.46 3.65 -15.38
C GLN A 238 1.04 2.94 -14.07
N LEU A 239 -0.03 3.42 -13.46
CA LEU A 239 -0.56 2.88 -12.22
C LEU A 239 -1.81 2.03 -12.48
N ASN A 240 -1.89 0.86 -11.85
CA ASN A 240 -3.08 0.03 -11.94
C ASN A 240 -4.19 0.61 -11.04
N PRO A 241 -5.33 1.06 -11.62
CA PRO A 241 -6.40 1.71 -10.86
C PRO A 241 -6.97 0.85 -9.72
N ALA A 242 -7.08 -0.46 -9.93
CA ALA A 242 -7.56 -1.39 -8.90
C ALA A 242 -6.59 -1.52 -7.73
N SER A 243 -5.29 -1.57 -8.02
CA SER A 243 -4.25 -1.61 -6.99
C SER A 243 -4.19 -0.31 -6.19
N ILE A 244 -4.37 0.82 -6.85
CA ILE A 244 -4.42 2.14 -6.18
C ILE A 244 -5.62 2.22 -5.25
N ASP A 245 -6.82 1.84 -5.71
CA ASP A 245 -8.03 1.83 -4.88
C ASP A 245 -7.89 0.90 -3.67
N ALA A 246 -7.35 -0.31 -3.86
CA ALA A 246 -7.29 -1.32 -2.81
C ALA A 246 -6.15 -1.06 -1.79
N ASN A 247 -4.98 -0.57 -2.21
CA ASN A 247 -3.77 -0.59 -1.39
C ASN A 247 -3.23 0.80 -1.04
N ILE A 248 -3.51 1.81 -1.86
CA ILE A 248 -2.90 3.14 -1.72
C ILE A 248 -3.90 4.16 -1.19
N PHE A 249 -5.04 4.35 -1.84
CA PHE A 249 -6.04 5.34 -1.42
C PHE A 249 -6.63 5.14 -0.03
N PRO A 250 -6.73 3.91 0.54
CA PRO A 250 -7.11 3.76 1.94
C PRO A 250 -6.20 4.52 2.93
N MET A 251 -4.94 4.82 2.57
CA MET A 251 -4.03 5.62 3.40
C MET A 251 -4.54 7.05 3.62
N LEU A 252 -5.29 7.61 2.66
CA LEU A 252 -5.88 8.95 2.77
C LEU A 252 -6.92 9.05 3.89
N THR A 253 -7.59 7.94 4.21
CA THR A 253 -8.62 7.87 5.25
C THR A 253 -8.05 7.65 6.66
N LEU A 254 -6.73 7.53 6.79
CA LEU A 254 -6.08 7.37 8.09
C LEU A 254 -6.32 8.58 8.99
N LEU A 255 -6.51 8.32 10.28
CA LEU A 255 -6.62 9.35 11.30
C LEU A 255 -5.30 10.14 11.42
N SER A 256 -5.41 11.42 11.79
CA SER A 256 -4.26 12.35 11.80
C SER A 256 -3.08 11.85 12.66
N ASP A 257 -3.35 11.27 13.82
CA ASP A 257 -2.33 10.70 14.70
C ASP A 257 -1.55 9.54 14.05
N LEU A 258 -2.22 8.70 13.25
CA LEU A 258 -1.56 7.62 12.49
C LEU A 258 -0.75 8.17 11.32
N LYS A 259 -1.23 9.21 10.63
CA LYS A 259 -0.46 9.90 9.58
C LYS A 259 0.81 10.53 10.16
N THR A 260 0.71 11.19 11.32
CA THR A 260 1.86 11.74 12.04
C THR A 260 2.84 10.62 12.43
N ALA A 261 2.36 9.50 12.97
CA ALA A 261 3.21 8.37 13.33
C ALA A 261 3.94 7.75 12.12
N ILE A 262 3.31 7.73 10.93
CA ILE A 262 3.97 7.30 9.69
C ILE A 262 5.12 8.26 9.34
N ARG A 263 4.86 9.58 9.38
CA ARG A 263 5.82 10.60 8.94
C ARG A 263 6.99 10.80 9.90
N GLU A 264 6.74 10.76 11.19
CA GLU A 264 7.71 11.14 12.23
C GLU A 264 8.32 9.93 12.95
N GLN A 265 7.54 8.88 13.17
CA GLN A 265 7.94 7.74 14.02
C GLN A 265 8.26 6.48 13.21
N GLY A 266 8.06 6.50 11.89
CA GLY A 266 8.35 5.36 11.02
C GLY A 266 7.37 4.20 11.11
N LEU A 267 6.12 4.45 11.52
CA LEU A 267 5.05 3.45 11.46
C LEU A 267 4.80 3.03 10.01
N LYS A 268 4.72 1.73 9.75
CA LYS A 268 4.40 1.24 8.40
C LYS A 268 2.92 1.46 8.07
N GLY A 269 2.60 1.88 6.84
CA GLY A 269 1.21 2.10 6.40
C GLY A 269 0.29 0.90 6.64
N SER A 270 0.77 -0.33 6.42
CA SER A 270 0.01 -1.55 6.69
C SER A 270 -0.33 -1.75 8.18
N GLN A 271 0.55 -1.33 9.09
CA GLN A 271 0.29 -1.33 10.54
C GLN A 271 -0.70 -0.24 10.92
N ALA A 272 -0.57 0.96 10.34
CA ALA A 272 -1.49 2.07 10.54
C ALA A 272 -2.94 1.69 10.15
N MET A 273 -3.13 1.01 9.02
CA MET A 273 -4.43 0.48 8.60
C MET A 273 -5.05 -0.48 9.61
N VAL A 274 -4.23 -1.26 10.30
CA VAL A 274 -4.70 -2.17 11.37
C VAL A 274 -5.06 -1.37 12.63
N LEU A 275 -4.20 -0.44 13.03
CA LEU A 275 -4.40 0.41 14.22
C LEU A 275 -5.62 1.34 14.08
N GLN A 276 -5.97 1.77 12.87
CA GLN A 276 -7.20 2.54 12.59
C GLN A 276 -8.48 1.83 13.04
N GLN A 277 -8.45 0.51 13.23
CA GLN A 277 -9.58 -0.22 13.77
C GLN A 277 -9.89 0.14 15.23
N LEU A 278 -8.93 0.72 15.97
CA LEU A 278 -9.12 1.26 17.31
C LEU A 278 -9.82 2.63 17.23
N SER A 279 -11.03 2.66 16.70
CA SER A 279 -11.87 3.85 16.59
C SER A 279 -12.88 3.91 17.72
N ALA A 280 -13.33 5.11 18.07
CA ALA A 280 -14.34 5.34 19.10
C ALA A 280 -15.59 4.49 18.92
N LYS A 281 -16.02 4.32 17.64
CA LYS A 281 -17.19 3.49 17.28
C LYS A 281 -16.97 2.00 17.54
N LYS A 282 -15.77 1.46 17.24
CA LYS A 282 -15.50 0.02 17.42
C LYS A 282 -15.15 -0.35 18.85
N LEU A 283 -14.57 0.60 19.59
CA LEU A 283 -14.24 0.45 21.02
C LEU A 283 -15.42 0.80 21.91
N GLU A 284 -16.48 1.44 21.37
CA GLU A 284 -17.65 1.92 22.10
C GLU A 284 -17.30 2.89 23.24
N VAL A 285 -16.20 3.68 23.07
CA VAL A 285 -15.68 4.64 24.04
C VAL A 285 -15.73 6.06 23.50
N LYS A 286 -15.50 7.05 24.38
CA LYS A 286 -15.37 8.47 23.98
C LYS A 286 -14.17 8.64 23.04
N PRO A 287 -14.22 9.57 22.05
CA PRO A 287 -13.16 9.77 21.06
C PRO A 287 -11.78 9.94 21.69
N LYS A 288 -11.63 10.78 22.72
CA LYS A 288 -10.34 10.99 23.42
C LYS A 288 -9.75 9.70 23.99
N LYS A 289 -10.59 8.81 24.55
CA LYS A 289 -10.13 7.52 25.09
C LYS A 289 -9.68 6.58 23.98
N ALA A 290 -10.38 6.57 22.84
CA ALA A 290 -9.97 5.80 21.68
C ALA A 290 -8.63 6.29 21.11
N ASP A 291 -8.43 7.60 21.04
CA ASP A 291 -7.18 8.22 20.60
C ASP A 291 -6.01 7.83 21.52
N THR A 292 -6.19 7.89 22.84
CA THR A 292 -5.17 7.48 23.80
C THR A 292 -4.80 6.00 23.65
N LEU A 293 -5.79 5.11 23.53
CA LEU A 293 -5.55 3.67 23.33
C LEU A 293 -4.83 3.39 22.02
N ARG A 294 -5.21 4.08 20.96
CA ARG A 294 -4.57 3.93 19.64
C ARG A 294 -3.12 4.44 19.69
N GLN A 295 -2.85 5.58 20.34
CA GLN A 295 -1.50 6.09 20.51
C GLN A 295 -0.62 5.14 21.33
N GLN A 296 -1.14 4.59 22.43
CA GLN A 296 -0.42 3.58 23.24
C GLN A 296 -0.11 2.33 22.41
N ALA A 297 -1.09 1.83 21.66
CA ALA A 297 -0.89 0.69 20.77
C ALA A 297 0.13 1.01 19.66
N THR A 298 0.11 2.22 19.10
CA THR A 298 1.07 2.69 18.09
C THR A 298 2.49 2.72 18.65
N THR A 299 2.67 3.29 19.85
CA THR A 299 3.97 3.33 20.54
C THR A 299 4.51 1.92 20.77
N LYS A 300 3.67 0.99 21.24
CA LYS A 300 4.03 -0.41 21.45
C LYS A 300 4.46 -1.09 20.13
N VAL A 301 3.69 -0.89 19.06
CA VAL A 301 4.01 -1.46 17.73
C VAL A 301 5.38 -0.99 17.23
N ILE A 302 5.72 0.28 17.43
CA ILE A 302 6.99 0.87 16.98
C ILE A 302 8.14 0.40 17.86
N GLN A 303 8.01 0.45 19.18
CA GLN A 303 9.07 0.08 20.14
C GLN A 303 9.43 -1.41 20.05
N GLU A 304 8.42 -2.28 20.00
CA GLU A 304 8.61 -3.73 19.91
C GLU A 304 8.82 -4.21 18.48
N LYS A 305 8.81 -3.31 17.46
CA LYS A 305 8.95 -3.61 16.03
C LYS A 305 8.01 -4.74 15.57
N LEU A 306 6.76 -4.69 16.02
CA LEU A 306 5.78 -5.75 15.75
C LEU A 306 5.54 -5.91 14.23
N SER A 307 5.36 -7.14 13.78
CA SER A 307 4.88 -7.42 12.43
C SER A 307 3.40 -7.03 12.26
N VAL A 308 2.91 -6.95 11.03
CA VAL A 308 1.48 -6.68 10.75
C VAL A 308 0.56 -7.71 11.42
N THR A 309 0.99 -8.99 11.44
CA THR A 309 0.24 -10.08 12.08
C THR A 309 0.16 -9.89 13.59
N GLN A 310 1.27 -9.55 14.24
CA GLN A 310 1.31 -9.24 15.67
C GLN A 310 0.52 -7.98 16.00
N THR A 311 0.59 -6.94 15.16
CA THR A 311 -0.25 -5.73 15.29
C THR A 311 -1.73 -6.08 15.22
N ARG A 312 -2.15 -6.98 14.32
CA ARG A 312 -3.55 -7.48 14.27
C ARG A 312 -3.95 -8.22 15.54
N ALA A 313 -3.05 -9.02 16.10
CA ALA A 313 -3.31 -9.73 17.36
C ALA A 313 -3.50 -8.74 18.51
N LEU A 314 -2.61 -7.76 18.66
CA LEU A 314 -2.69 -6.69 19.65
C LEU A 314 -4.01 -5.91 19.55
N VAL A 315 -4.39 -5.49 18.34
CA VAL A 315 -5.65 -4.76 18.12
C VAL A 315 -6.86 -5.60 18.48
N ARG A 316 -6.86 -6.91 18.13
CA ARG A 316 -7.95 -7.82 18.54
C ARG A 316 -8.04 -8.00 20.05
N GLU A 317 -6.91 -8.08 20.73
CA GLU A 317 -6.84 -8.17 22.18
C GLU A 317 -7.44 -6.93 22.85
N ILE A 318 -7.04 -5.73 22.42
CA ILE A 318 -7.57 -4.45 22.91
C ILE A 318 -9.09 -4.38 22.67
N LEU A 319 -9.56 -4.74 21.49
CA LEU A 319 -11.00 -4.73 21.17
C LEU A 319 -11.80 -5.73 22.01
N ARG A 320 -11.23 -6.91 22.32
CA ARG A 320 -11.86 -7.91 23.20
C ARG A 320 -11.92 -7.42 24.65
N ALA A 321 -10.81 -6.92 25.18
CA ALA A 321 -10.75 -6.39 26.56
C ALA A 321 -11.79 -5.30 26.80
N HIS A 322 -12.00 -4.42 25.83
CA HIS A 322 -13.01 -3.36 25.95
C HIS A 322 -14.44 -3.87 25.84
N LYS A 323 -14.72 -4.85 24.99
CA LYS A 323 -16.05 -5.47 24.90
C LYS A 323 -16.42 -6.27 26.17
N THR A 324 -15.46 -6.89 26.81
CA THR A 324 -15.68 -7.66 28.05
C THR A 324 -15.88 -6.73 29.23
N SER A 325 -15.10 -5.64 29.34
CA SER A 325 -15.25 -4.64 30.39
C SER A 325 -16.60 -3.92 30.38
N GLU A 326 -17.20 -3.70 29.19
CA GLU A 326 -18.55 -3.11 29.11
C GLU A 326 -19.67 -4.10 29.45
N ARG A 327 -19.43 -5.40 29.27
CA ARG A 327 -20.37 -6.42 29.75
C ARG A 327 -20.40 -6.51 31.27
N GLU A 328 -19.27 -6.22 31.94
CA GLU A 328 -19.17 -6.23 33.40
C GLU A 328 -19.61 -4.89 34.04
N THR A 329 -19.46 -3.76 33.31
CA THR A 329 -19.84 -2.42 33.77
C THR A 329 -21.14 -1.89 33.17
N GLY A 330 -21.74 -2.65 32.25
CA GLY A 330 -23.03 -2.32 31.64
C GLY A 330 -24.10 -2.28 32.68
N SER A 331 -24.77 -1.11 32.85
CA SER A 331 -25.91 -0.95 33.74
C SER A 331 -26.87 -2.13 33.56
N PRO A 332 -27.28 -2.83 34.65
CA PRO A 332 -28.14 -4.00 34.59
C PRO A 332 -29.38 -3.79 33.70
N THR A 333 -29.87 -2.56 33.65
CA THR A 333 -31.02 -2.13 32.86
C THR A 333 -30.88 -2.29 31.35
N LYS A 334 -29.64 -2.10 30.76
CA LYS A 334 -29.42 -2.29 29.33
C LYS A 334 -29.35 -3.77 28.94
N SER A 335 -28.77 -4.59 29.80
CA SER A 335 -28.72 -6.05 29.61
C SER A 335 -30.13 -6.67 29.65
N VAL A 336 -30.93 -6.23 30.61
CA VAL A 336 -32.33 -6.68 30.75
C VAL A 336 -33.15 -6.29 29.51
N SER A 337 -33.05 -5.02 29.04
CA SER A 337 -33.79 -4.56 27.85
C SER A 337 -33.39 -5.32 26.57
N THR A 338 -32.16 -5.79 26.44
CA THR A 338 -31.70 -6.58 25.29
C THR A 338 -32.25 -8.02 25.36
N VAL A 339 -32.26 -8.61 26.56
CA VAL A 339 -32.84 -9.94 26.79
C VAL A 339 -34.35 -9.92 26.58
N THR A 340 -35.05 -8.92 27.14
CA THR A 340 -36.52 -8.76 26.96
C THR A 340 -36.89 -8.66 25.47
N LYS A 341 -36.18 -7.81 24.72
CA LYS A 341 -36.37 -7.72 23.26
C LYS A 341 -36.02 -9.02 22.51
N GLY A 342 -35.08 -9.80 23.01
CA GLY A 342 -34.74 -11.13 22.47
C GLY A 342 -35.88 -12.12 22.70
N VAL A 343 -36.47 -12.14 23.89
CA VAL A 343 -37.60 -13.02 24.25
C VAL A 343 -38.89 -12.59 23.50
N GLU A 344 -39.14 -11.28 23.40
CA GLU A 344 -40.30 -10.76 22.63
C GLU A 344 -40.26 -11.14 21.13
N LYS A 345 -39.05 -11.32 20.57
CA LYS A 345 -38.88 -11.74 19.17
C LYS A 345 -39.11 -13.24 18.93
N LEU A 346 -39.23 -14.04 19.97
CA LEU A 346 -39.57 -15.46 19.87
C LEU A 346 -41.05 -15.64 19.53
N SER A 347 -41.42 -15.37 18.29
CA SER A 347 -42.77 -15.58 17.81
C SER A 347 -43.12 -17.08 17.81
N ARG A 348 -44.42 -17.40 17.92
CA ARG A 348 -44.93 -18.76 17.90
C ARG A 348 -44.55 -19.52 16.60
N GLU A 349 -44.44 -18.78 15.49
CA GLU A 349 -44.02 -19.30 14.19
C GLU A 349 -42.55 -19.67 14.18
N LEU A 350 -41.69 -18.86 14.83
CA LEU A 350 -40.24 -19.10 14.96
C LEU A 350 -39.98 -20.31 15.87
N LEU A 351 -40.75 -20.44 16.96
CA LEU A 351 -40.66 -21.59 17.86
C LEU A 351 -41.12 -22.88 17.17
N ALA A 352 -42.16 -22.82 16.34
CA ALA A 352 -42.66 -23.97 15.58
C ALA A 352 -41.64 -24.47 14.49
N ALA A 353 -40.74 -23.61 14.06
CA ALA A 353 -39.70 -23.95 13.07
C ALA A 353 -38.43 -24.60 13.70
N LEU A 354 -38.32 -24.61 15.02
CA LEU A 354 -37.18 -25.21 15.73
C LEU A 354 -37.35 -26.74 15.88
N LYS A 355 -36.21 -27.46 15.95
CA LYS A 355 -36.22 -28.89 16.25
C LYS A 355 -36.62 -29.12 17.72
N THR A 356 -37.27 -30.24 18.01
CA THR A 356 -37.74 -30.60 19.36
C THR A 356 -36.64 -30.47 20.42
N SER A 357 -35.43 -30.97 20.14
CA SER A 357 -34.28 -30.85 21.06
C SER A 357 -33.90 -29.40 21.36
N GLN A 358 -33.98 -28.51 20.37
CA GLN A 358 -33.65 -27.07 20.55
C GLN A 358 -34.75 -26.36 21.36
N LEU A 359 -36.01 -26.79 21.23
CA LEU A 359 -37.13 -26.28 22.05
C LEU A 359 -37.00 -26.72 23.50
N GLU A 360 -36.62 -27.97 23.75
CA GLU A 360 -36.37 -28.52 25.09
C GLU A 360 -35.20 -27.80 25.78
N ASP A 361 -34.06 -27.60 25.08
CA ASP A 361 -32.89 -26.84 25.60
C ASP A 361 -33.30 -25.39 25.94
N LEU A 362 -34.06 -24.75 25.07
CA LEU A 362 -34.54 -23.38 25.28
C LEU A 362 -35.51 -23.29 26.46
N GLN A 363 -36.43 -24.27 26.60
CA GLN A 363 -37.37 -24.35 27.71
C GLN A 363 -36.63 -24.50 29.05
N GLN A 364 -35.69 -25.45 29.16
CA GLN A 364 -34.89 -25.65 30.36
C GLN A 364 -34.11 -24.41 30.76
N LEU A 365 -33.51 -23.70 29.77
CA LEU A 365 -32.77 -22.46 30.02
C LEU A 365 -33.69 -21.35 30.57
N LEU A 366 -34.88 -21.19 30.00
CA LEU A 366 -35.86 -20.19 30.43
C LEU A 366 -36.42 -20.49 31.83
N GLU A 367 -36.75 -21.77 32.12
CA GLU A 367 -37.19 -22.22 33.43
C GLU A 367 -36.16 -21.95 34.52
N LYS A 368 -34.89 -22.31 34.27
CA LYS A 368 -33.77 -22.01 35.19
C LYS A 368 -33.64 -20.50 35.45
N LYS A 369 -33.81 -19.67 34.43
CA LYS A 369 -33.73 -18.21 34.59
C LYS A 369 -34.90 -17.63 35.33
N LEU A 370 -36.09 -18.21 35.22
CA LEU A 370 -37.24 -17.82 35.99
C LEU A 370 -37.06 -18.17 37.50
N GLU A 371 -36.46 -19.32 37.81
CA GLU A 371 -36.09 -19.67 39.18
C GLU A 371 -35.09 -18.68 39.78
N ASP A 372 -33.97 -18.39 39.03
CA ASP A 372 -32.96 -17.40 39.45
C ASP A 372 -33.60 -16.02 39.77
N ILE A 373 -34.55 -15.56 38.91
CA ILE A 373 -35.26 -14.29 39.11
C ILE A 373 -36.19 -14.39 40.33
N GLY A 374 -36.88 -15.51 40.53
CA GLY A 374 -37.74 -15.75 41.67
C GLY A 374 -36.99 -15.73 43.01
N GLU A 375 -35.78 -16.29 43.06
CA GLU A 375 -34.91 -16.25 44.26
C GLU A 375 -34.47 -14.82 44.58
N VAL A 376 -34.02 -14.06 43.57
CA VAL A 376 -33.61 -12.66 43.73
C VAL A 376 -34.76 -11.75 44.22
N LEU A 377 -35.97 -12.02 43.72
CA LEU A 377 -37.20 -11.28 44.16
C LEU A 377 -37.59 -11.60 45.58
N LYS A 378 -37.33 -12.82 46.09
CA LYS A 378 -37.56 -13.22 47.48
C LYS A 378 -36.57 -12.63 48.49
N GLN A 379 -35.37 -12.23 47.98
CA GLN A 379 -34.29 -11.64 48.78
C GLN A 379 -34.36 -10.12 48.87
N ARG A 380 -35.25 -9.48 48.08
CA ARG A 380 -35.57 -8.05 48.12
C ARG A 380 -36.83 -7.74 48.89
#